data_9f212108fa30255a6f647ba2d53af3cd
#
_entry.id   9f212108fa30255a6f647ba2d53af3cd
#
_cell.length_a   1.000
_cell.length_b   1.000
_cell.length_c   1.000
_cell.angle_alpha   90.00
_cell.angle_beta   90.00
_cell.angle_gamma   90.00
#
_symmetry.space_group_name_H-M   'P 1'
#
loop_
_entity.id
_entity.type
_entity.pdbx_description
1 polymer ?
#
loop_
_entity_poly.entity_id
_entity_poly.type
_entity_poly.pdbx_seq_one_letter_code
_entity_poly.pdbx_strand_id
1 'polypeptide(L)'
;DFVVVNGENAAAQGVGLTEEICKDFYNCGVNVITTGNHVWDQKEIMKYIEKEERLLRPKNLFEPAPGRGFQIFKTDKNIRVGVLNLMGNVFMKKCDDVFETSKKFLSEYKLKDDYDLLVVDFHGEITSEKMAIGHFFDGYSTCVVGTHTHIPTADTRILDKGKGTRKKTAKASRSVV
;
A
#
# COMPACT_ATOMS: atom_id res chain seq x y z
N ASP A 1 17.83 -3.12 5.05
CA ASP A 1 16.39 -3.27 5.33
C ASP A 1 15.58 -2.56 4.24
N PHE A 2 14.30 -2.90 4.09
CA PHE A 2 13.38 -2.24 3.17
C PHE A 2 12.16 -1.76 3.97
N VAL A 3 11.91 -0.45 3.97
CA VAL A 3 10.93 0.22 4.84
C VAL A 3 9.80 0.79 3.99
N VAL A 4 8.58 0.38 4.27
CA VAL A 4 7.34 0.93 3.69
C VAL A 4 6.56 1.62 4.79
N VAL A 5 6.13 2.86 4.56
CA VAL A 5 5.36 3.67 5.51
C VAL A 5 4.07 4.14 4.85
N ASN A 6 2.94 4.01 5.53
CA ASN A 6 1.75 4.76 5.16
C ASN A 6 1.85 6.18 5.74
N GLY A 7 1.96 7.17 4.85
CA GLY A 7 2.17 8.58 5.21
C GLY A 7 0.92 9.45 5.06
N GLU A 8 -0.25 8.86 4.91
CA GLU A 8 -1.47 9.55 4.46
C GLU A 8 -1.81 10.83 5.21
N ASN A 9 -1.64 10.84 6.55
CA ASN A 9 -2.04 11.96 7.41
C ASN A 9 -0.84 12.63 8.10
N ALA A 10 0.32 12.62 7.46
CA ALA A 10 1.55 13.14 8.04
C ALA A 10 1.71 14.67 7.93
N ALA A 11 0.85 15.36 7.15
CA ALA A 11 0.90 16.82 7.07
C ALA A 11 0.52 17.47 8.41
N ALA A 12 1.09 18.65 8.68
CA ALA A 12 0.87 19.40 9.93
C ALA A 12 -0.62 19.70 10.20
N GLN A 13 -1.44 19.75 9.16
CA GLN A 13 -2.90 19.92 9.25
C GLN A 13 -3.63 18.62 9.66
N GLY A 14 -2.90 17.50 9.82
CA GLY A 14 -3.47 16.20 10.18
C GLY A 14 -4.10 15.43 9.03
N VAL A 15 -4.08 15.95 7.80
CA VAL A 15 -4.62 15.30 6.60
C VAL A 15 -3.72 15.50 5.39
N GLY A 16 -3.53 14.42 4.63
CA GLY A 16 -2.71 14.44 3.43
C GLY A 16 -1.20 14.42 3.72
N LEU A 17 -0.43 14.69 2.68
CA LEU A 17 1.02 14.60 2.67
C LEU A 17 1.62 15.73 1.81
N THR A 18 2.76 16.28 2.21
CA THR A 18 3.49 17.31 1.45
C THR A 18 4.79 16.75 0.87
N GLU A 19 5.33 17.43 -0.15
CA GLU A 19 6.62 17.07 -0.72
C GLU A 19 7.75 17.12 0.32
N GLU A 20 7.73 18.12 1.21
CA GLU A 20 8.72 18.27 2.28
C GLU A 20 8.72 17.06 3.21
N ILE A 21 7.56 16.64 3.69
CA ILE A 21 7.40 15.47 4.57
C ILE A 21 7.82 14.18 3.86
N CYS A 22 7.52 14.04 2.56
CA CYS A 22 8.04 12.90 1.80
C CYS A 22 9.58 12.84 1.83
N LYS A 23 10.23 13.99 1.61
CA LYS A 23 11.69 14.08 1.66
C LYS A 23 12.25 13.74 3.03
N ASP A 24 11.58 14.18 4.09
CA ASP A 24 11.97 13.85 5.47
C ASP A 24 11.88 12.34 5.74
N PHE A 25 10.80 11.68 5.32
CA PHE A 25 10.69 10.23 5.41
C PHE A 25 11.83 9.52 4.65
N TYR A 26 12.13 9.96 3.43
CA TYR A 26 13.22 9.37 2.66
C TYR A 26 14.58 9.59 3.29
N ASN A 27 14.83 10.76 3.87
CA ASN A 27 16.05 11.07 4.61
C ASN A 27 16.20 10.21 5.88
N CYS A 28 15.07 9.80 6.48
CA CYS A 28 15.04 8.85 7.60
C CYS A 28 15.19 7.38 7.16
N GLY A 29 15.39 7.09 5.86
CA GLY A 29 15.60 5.75 5.34
C GLY A 29 14.33 5.01 4.91
N VAL A 30 13.19 5.70 4.77
CA VAL A 30 11.98 5.12 4.17
C VAL A 30 12.23 4.88 2.67
N ASN A 31 11.90 3.69 2.19
CA ASN A 31 12.05 3.33 0.78
C ASN A 31 10.81 3.66 -0.02
N VAL A 32 9.62 3.47 0.54
CA VAL A 32 8.33 3.68 -0.15
C VAL A 32 7.31 4.27 0.82
N ILE A 33 6.55 5.24 0.33
CA ILE A 33 5.41 5.83 1.03
C ILE A 33 4.13 5.40 0.29
N THR A 34 3.19 4.83 1.03
CA THR A 34 1.81 4.58 0.58
C THR A 34 0.87 5.63 1.16
N THR A 35 -0.30 5.78 0.55
CA THR A 35 -1.31 6.76 0.96
C THR A 35 -2.71 6.13 1.02
N GLY A 36 -3.76 6.94 1.06
CA GLY A 36 -5.15 6.50 1.09
C GLY A 36 -6.12 7.56 0.58
N ASN A 37 -7.26 7.74 1.26
CA ASN A 37 -8.33 8.64 0.81
C ASN A 37 -8.01 10.14 0.94
N HIS A 38 -6.98 10.52 1.71
CA HIS A 38 -6.53 11.90 1.86
C HIS A 38 -5.35 12.29 0.96
N VAL A 39 -4.98 11.42 0.00
CA VAL A 39 -3.82 11.64 -0.88
C VAL A 39 -3.82 13.00 -1.59
N TRP A 40 -5.00 13.55 -1.90
CA TRP A 40 -5.15 14.83 -2.63
C TRP A 40 -5.45 16.04 -1.74
N ASP A 41 -5.49 15.88 -0.43
CA ASP A 41 -5.91 16.95 0.47
C ASP A 41 -4.86 18.08 0.54
N GLN A 42 -3.57 17.77 0.29
CA GLN A 42 -2.53 18.77 0.02
C GLN A 42 -2.32 18.88 -1.49
N LYS A 43 -2.78 19.98 -2.10
CA LYS A 43 -2.82 20.14 -3.57
C LYS A 43 -1.45 20.03 -4.26
N GLU A 44 -0.37 20.42 -3.58
CA GLU A 44 0.99 20.36 -4.10
C GLU A 44 1.44 18.93 -4.43
N ILE A 45 0.89 17.94 -3.68
CA ILE A 45 1.27 16.54 -3.87
C ILE A 45 0.94 16.01 -5.26
N MET A 46 -0.07 16.58 -5.93
CA MET A 46 -0.50 16.14 -7.26
C MET A 46 0.62 16.25 -8.30
N LYS A 47 1.44 17.30 -8.23
CA LYS A 47 2.59 17.48 -9.13
C LYS A 47 3.80 16.64 -8.71
N TYR A 48 3.96 16.44 -7.42
CA TYR A 48 5.08 15.70 -6.87
C TYR A 48 4.95 14.19 -7.12
N ILE A 49 3.76 13.62 -6.90
CA ILE A 49 3.50 12.18 -7.05
C ILE A 49 3.68 11.68 -8.48
N GLU A 50 3.54 12.54 -9.50
CA GLU A 50 3.81 12.17 -10.89
C GLU A 50 5.27 11.83 -11.13
N LYS A 51 6.18 12.48 -10.41
CA LYS A 51 7.64 12.39 -10.59
C LYS A 51 8.30 11.45 -9.57
N GLU A 52 7.71 11.33 -8.39
CA GLU A 52 8.28 10.53 -7.29
C GLU A 52 7.77 9.08 -7.35
N GLU A 53 8.64 8.18 -7.77
CA GLU A 53 8.31 6.76 -7.92
C GLU A 53 8.09 6.04 -6.60
N ARG A 54 8.64 6.57 -5.50
CA ARG A 54 8.52 6.00 -4.15
C ARG A 54 7.27 6.44 -3.40
N LEU A 55 6.44 7.30 -4.01
CA LEU A 55 5.16 7.73 -3.45
C LEU A 55 4.02 7.08 -4.23
N LEU A 56 3.24 6.23 -3.54
CA LEU A 56 2.16 5.47 -4.15
C LEU A 56 0.80 5.95 -3.64
N ARG A 57 -0.14 6.12 -4.57
CA ARG A 57 -1.55 6.31 -4.30
C ARG A 57 -2.32 4.98 -4.38
N PRO A 58 -3.55 4.88 -3.86
CA PRO A 58 -4.37 3.71 -4.14
C PRO A 58 -4.52 3.46 -5.64
N LYS A 59 -4.24 2.21 -6.07
CA LYS A 59 -4.27 1.81 -7.50
C LYS A 59 -5.68 1.90 -8.09
N ASN A 60 -6.70 1.68 -7.28
CA ASN A 60 -8.10 1.74 -7.69
C ASN A 60 -8.74 3.12 -7.59
N LEU A 61 -7.96 4.20 -7.51
CA LEU A 61 -8.49 5.54 -7.78
C LEU A 61 -8.79 5.69 -9.28
N PHE A 62 -9.85 6.48 -9.59
CA PHE A 62 -10.25 6.70 -10.98
C PHE A 62 -9.13 7.23 -11.85
N GLU A 63 -9.02 6.71 -13.04
CA GLU A 63 -8.15 7.27 -14.07
C GLU A 63 -8.84 8.51 -14.74
N PRO A 64 -8.10 9.56 -15.11
CA PRO A 64 -6.64 9.69 -14.99
C PRO A 64 -6.18 10.37 -13.69
N ALA A 65 -5.94 9.59 -12.63
CA ALA A 65 -5.34 10.15 -11.41
C ALA A 65 -3.81 10.22 -11.54
N PRO A 66 -3.15 11.30 -11.11
CA PRO A 66 -1.69 11.41 -11.18
C PRO A 66 -0.99 10.39 -10.31
N GLY A 67 0.26 10.03 -10.65
CA GLY A 67 1.07 9.06 -9.91
C GLY A 67 0.66 7.62 -10.17
N ARG A 68 1.21 6.72 -9.37
CA ARG A 68 1.07 5.27 -9.56
C ARG A 68 0.61 4.58 -8.28
N GLY A 69 -0.08 3.43 -8.43
CA GLY A 69 -0.56 2.64 -7.29
C GLY A 69 0.23 1.36 -7.05
N PHE A 70 1.20 1.07 -7.93
CA PHE A 70 2.10 -0.07 -7.83
C PHE A 70 3.46 0.29 -8.40
N GLN A 71 4.53 -0.19 -7.75
CA GLN A 71 5.89 -0.06 -8.23
C GLN A 71 6.76 -1.21 -7.71
N ILE A 72 7.77 -1.60 -8.51
CA ILE A 72 8.77 -2.59 -8.14
C ILE A 72 10.08 -1.86 -7.81
N PHE A 73 10.62 -2.16 -6.64
CA PHE A 73 11.88 -1.60 -6.14
C PHE A 73 12.93 -2.70 -6.02
N LYS A 74 14.17 -2.34 -6.24
CA LYS A 74 15.30 -3.26 -6.11
C LYS A 74 16.09 -2.90 -4.86
N THR A 75 16.30 -3.87 -3.99
CA THR A 75 17.14 -3.69 -2.79
C THR A 75 18.63 -3.85 -3.12
N ASP A 76 19.50 -3.41 -2.20
CA ASP A 76 20.96 -3.61 -2.31
C ASP A 76 21.35 -5.09 -2.45
N LYS A 77 20.52 -6.00 -1.97
CA LYS A 77 20.68 -7.46 -2.11
C LYS A 77 20.06 -8.01 -3.39
N ASN A 78 19.75 -7.16 -4.35
CA ASN A 78 19.17 -7.53 -5.64
C ASN A 78 17.79 -8.21 -5.53
N ILE A 79 17.06 -8.02 -4.42
CA ILE A 79 15.70 -8.54 -4.22
C ILE A 79 14.70 -7.54 -4.80
N ARG A 80 13.79 -8.00 -5.65
CA ARG A 80 12.71 -7.19 -6.23
C ARG A 80 11.52 -7.18 -5.28
N VAL A 81 11.18 -6.01 -4.77
CA VAL A 81 10.03 -5.80 -3.86
C VAL A 81 8.95 -5.02 -4.60
N GLY A 82 7.83 -5.67 -4.91
CA GLY A 82 6.62 -4.99 -5.35
C GLY A 82 5.87 -4.39 -4.16
N VAL A 83 5.43 -3.15 -4.29
CA VAL A 83 4.55 -2.49 -3.31
C VAL A 83 3.28 -2.07 -4.02
N LEU A 84 2.14 -2.57 -3.57
CA LEU A 84 0.82 -2.27 -4.10
C LEU A 84 0.01 -1.55 -3.03
N ASN A 85 -0.51 -0.37 -3.37
CA ASN A 85 -1.44 0.37 -2.52
C ASN A 85 -2.85 0.23 -3.08
N LEU A 86 -3.80 -0.12 -2.24
CA LEU A 86 -5.22 -0.29 -2.56
C LEU A 86 -6.10 0.47 -1.57
N MET A 87 -7.30 0.85 -1.98
CA MET A 87 -8.30 1.47 -1.11
C MET A 87 -9.58 0.65 -1.09
N GLY A 88 -10.21 0.53 0.08
CA GLY A 88 -11.51 -0.10 0.25
C GLY A 88 -12.64 0.67 -0.42
N ASN A 89 -13.77 0.01 -0.63
CA ASN A 89 -14.96 0.61 -1.23
C ASN A 89 -16.01 0.98 -0.16
N VAL A 90 -16.04 0.26 0.96
CA VAL A 90 -17.08 0.41 1.98
C VAL A 90 -16.73 1.51 2.97
N PHE A 91 -17.59 2.53 3.05
CA PHE A 91 -17.40 3.77 3.83
C PHE A 91 -16.16 4.59 3.47
N MET A 92 -15.62 4.37 2.28
CA MET A 92 -14.47 5.10 1.76
C MET A 92 -14.88 6.09 0.66
N LYS A 93 -13.98 7.00 0.27
CA LYS A 93 -14.16 7.83 -0.93
C LYS A 93 -14.37 6.96 -2.16
N LYS A 94 -15.20 7.41 -3.10
CA LYS A 94 -15.53 6.66 -4.32
C LYS A 94 -14.25 6.34 -5.11
N CYS A 95 -14.10 5.07 -5.45
CA CYS A 95 -13.01 4.51 -6.25
C CYS A 95 -13.54 3.29 -7.02
N ASP A 96 -12.72 2.73 -7.91
CA ASP A 96 -13.04 1.49 -8.62
C ASP A 96 -13.08 0.31 -7.65
N ASP A 97 -13.78 -0.75 -8.05
CA ASP A 97 -13.89 -1.98 -7.25
C ASP A 97 -12.51 -2.56 -6.95
N VAL A 98 -12.22 -2.75 -5.67
CA VAL A 98 -10.91 -3.19 -5.22
C VAL A 98 -10.59 -4.64 -5.61
N PHE A 99 -11.61 -5.52 -5.68
CA PHE A 99 -11.40 -6.91 -6.06
C PHE A 99 -11.19 -7.04 -7.57
N GLU A 100 -11.93 -6.29 -8.40
CA GLU A 100 -11.71 -6.28 -9.84
C GLU A 100 -10.33 -5.67 -10.18
N THR A 101 -9.93 -4.58 -9.51
CA THR A 101 -8.59 -4.01 -9.63
C THR A 101 -7.51 -5.02 -9.24
N SER A 102 -7.74 -5.76 -8.15
CA SER A 102 -6.81 -6.80 -7.68
C SER A 102 -6.72 -7.98 -8.63
N LYS A 103 -7.83 -8.43 -9.22
CA LYS A 103 -7.83 -9.48 -10.26
C LYS A 103 -7.01 -9.06 -11.47
N LYS A 104 -7.25 -7.83 -11.96
CA LYS A 104 -6.50 -7.27 -13.09
C LYS A 104 -5.01 -7.22 -12.76
N PHE A 105 -4.63 -6.69 -11.59
CA PHE A 105 -3.25 -6.67 -11.12
C PHE A 105 -2.61 -8.06 -11.13
N LEU A 106 -3.27 -9.07 -10.56
CA LEU A 106 -2.77 -10.45 -10.51
C LEU A 106 -2.73 -11.15 -11.88
N SER A 107 -3.46 -10.65 -12.89
CA SER A 107 -3.33 -11.13 -14.27
C SER A 107 -2.10 -10.55 -14.96
N GLU A 108 -1.70 -9.32 -14.61
CA GLU A 108 -0.59 -8.59 -15.21
C GLU A 108 0.77 -8.95 -14.57
N TYR A 109 0.79 -9.17 -13.25
CA TYR A 109 2.03 -9.33 -12.47
C TYR A 109 2.04 -10.64 -11.68
N LYS A 110 3.17 -11.33 -11.67
CA LYS A 110 3.34 -12.64 -11.03
C LYS A 110 4.45 -12.62 -9.98
N LEU A 111 4.14 -13.19 -8.81
CA LEU A 111 5.12 -13.44 -7.76
C LEU A 111 6.18 -14.44 -8.27
N LYS A 112 7.44 -14.10 -8.11
CA LYS A 112 8.66 -14.78 -8.56
C LYS A 112 9.07 -14.48 -10.00
N ASP A 113 8.16 -14.12 -10.88
CA ASP A 113 8.49 -13.74 -12.26
C ASP A 113 8.83 -12.25 -12.32
N ASP A 114 7.93 -11.38 -11.87
CA ASP A 114 8.09 -9.92 -11.90
C ASP A 114 8.75 -9.38 -10.64
N TYR A 115 8.40 -9.91 -9.47
CA TYR A 115 8.94 -9.53 -8.16
C TYR A 115 9.15 -10.73 -7.24
N ASP A 116 10.08 -10.63 -6.32
CA ASP A 116 10.41 -11.69 -5.35
C ASP A 116 9.53 -11.63 -4.10
N LEU A 117 9.13 -10.42 -3.71
CA LEU A 117 8.25 -10.12 -2.59
C LEU A 117 7.17 -9.13 -3.03
N LEU A 118 5.94 -9.31 -2.53
CA LEU A 118 4.85 -8.34 -2.69
C LEU A 118 4.33 -7.90 -1.32
N VAL A 119 4.36 -6.60 -1.11
CA VAL A 119 3.70 -5.93 0.03
C VAL A 119 2.45 -5.24 -0.49
N VAL A 120 1.32 -5.52 0.11
CA VAL A 120 0.04 -4.86 -0.19
C VAL A 120 -0.36 -4.02 1.01
N ASP A 121 -0.47 -2.70 0.84
CA ASP A 121 -1.12 -1.79 1.78
C ASP A 121 -2.57 -1.59 1.36
N PHE A 122 -3.49 -2.10 2.16
CA PHE A 122 -4.92 -1.95 1.95
C PHE A 122 -5.49 -0.91 2.90
N HIS A 123 -5.78 0.27 2.35
CA HIS A 123 -6.33 1.41 3.07
C HIS A 123 -7.86 1.35 3.10
N GLY A 124 -8.47 0.91 4.19
CA GLY A 124 -9.93 0.71 4.27
C GLY A 124 -10.49 0.82 5.68
N GLU A 125 -11.76 1.20 5.78
CA GLU A 125 -12.45 1.37 7.06
C GLU A 125 -12.84 0.01 7.66
N ILE A 126 -13.54 -0.83 6.89
CA ILE A 126 -14.20 -2.02 7.41
C ILE A 126 -13.23 -3.19 7.59
N THR A 127 -13.28 -3.81 8.78
CA THR A 127 -12.51 -5.00 9.13
C THR A 127 -12.75 -6.17 8.17
N SER A 128 -14.01 -6.42 7.79
CA SER A 128 -14.35 -7.52 6.88
C SER A 128 -13.72 -7.37 5.51
N GLU A 129 -13.64 -6.14 4.98
CA GLU A 129 -13.01 -5.88 3.69
C GLU A 129 -11.48 -6.06 3.77
N LYS A 130 -10.83 -5.59 4.86
CA LYS A 130 -9.41 -5.86 5.15
C LYS A 130 -9.10 -7.35 5.20
N MET A 131 -9.96 -8.10 5.90
CA MET A 131 -9.84 -9.55 6.01
C MET A 131 -10.03 -10.24 4.64
N ALA A 132 -11.04 -9.83 3.88
CA ALA A 132 -11.32 -10.38 2.55
C ALA A 132 -10.16 -10.16 1.58
N ILE A 133 -9.57 -8.96 1.57
CA ILE A 133 -8.36 -8.66 0.76
C ILE A 133 -7.17 -9.49 1.23
N GLY A 134 -6.97 -9.66 2.54
CA GLY A 134 -5.93 -10.54 3.06
C GLY A 134 -6.04 -11.96 2.51
N HIS A 135 -7.25 -12.54 2.55
CA HIS A 135 -7.52 -13.87 2.00
C HIS A 135 -7.44 -13.91 0.47
N PHE A 136 -7.89 -12.85 -0.22
CA PHE A 136 -7.80 -12.76 -1.67
C PHE A 136 -6.35 -12.84 -2.17
N PHE A 137 -5.43 -12.18 -1.48
CA PHE A 137 -4.01 -12.19 -1.80
C PHE A 137 -3.24 -13.39 -1.22
N ASP A 138 -3.91 -14.33 -0.54
CA ASP A 138 -3.26 -15.53 0.01
C ASP A 138 -2.69 -16.40 -1.12
N GLY A 139 -1.40 -16.64 -1.08
CA GLY A 139 -0.65 -17.32 -2.15
C GLY A 139 -0.04 -16.39 -3.19
N TYR A 140 -0.50 -15.14 -3.30
CA TYR A 140 -0.05 -14.17 -4.30
C TYR A 140 0.82 -13.04 -3.74
N SER A 141 0.75 -12.77 -2.44
CA SER A 141 1.53 -11.72 -1.77
C SER A 141 2.40 -12.28 -0.66
N THR A 142 3.40 -11.51 -0.25
CA THR A 142 4.25 -11.81 0.90
C THR A 142 3.65 -11.27 2.19
N CYS A 143 3.04 -10.08 2.12
CA CYS A 143 2.44 -9.41 3.26
C CYS A 143 1.25 -8.55 2.79
N VAL A 144 0.16 -8.59 3.53
CA VAL A 144 -0.96 -7.65 3.40
C VAL A 144 -1.12 -6.93 4.74
N VAL A 145 -1.13 -5.61 4.71
CA VAL A 145 -1.36 -4.77 5.89
C VAL A 145 -2.59 -3.90 5.66
N GLY A 146 -3.41 -3.75 6.69
CA GLY A 146 -4.55 -2.82 6.69
C GLY A 146 -4.15 -1.48 7.31
N THR A 147 -4.60 -0.38 6.72
CA THR A 147 -4.42 0.99 7.23
C THR A 147 -5.75 1.72 7.31
N HIS A 148 -5.81 2.98 7.71
CA HIS A 148 -6.94 3.89 7.84
C HIS A 148 -7.48 4.08 9.26
N THR A 149 -7.84 3.04 9.99
CA THR A 149 -8.61 3.15 11.26
C THR A 149 -7.83 3.69 12.44
N HIS A 150 -6.53 3.96 12.31
CA HIS A 150 -5.64 4.53 13.36
C HIS A 150 -5.61 3.73 14.67
N ILE A 151 -6.09 2.49 14.64
CA ILE A 151 -6.11 1.60 15.79
C ILE A 151 -5.23 0.38 15.52
N PRO A 152 -4.21 0.11 16.33
CA PRO A 152 -3.42 -1.12 16.20
C PRO A 152 -4.29 -2.31 16.60
N THR A 153 -4.18 -3.40 15.83
CA THR A 153 -4.90 -4.64 16.08
C THR A 153 -3.92 -5.80 16.34
N ALA A 154 -4.37 -6.83 17.05
CA ALA A 154 -3.59 -8.02 17.41
C ALA A 154 -3.96 -9.26 16.58
N ASP A 155 -4.58 -9.06 15.41
CA ASP A 155 -5.10 -10.10 14.51
C ASP A 155 -4.09 -10.57 13.46
N THR A 156 -2.81 -10.34 13.68
CA THR A 156 -1.73 -10.82 12.81
C THR A 156 -1.78 -12.35 12.71
N ARG A 157 -1.85 -12.87 11.48
CA ARG A 157 -1.91 -14.31 11.21
C ARG A 157 -1.16 -14.70 9.94
N ILE A 158 -0.85 -15.99 9.85
CA ILE A 158 -0.27 -16.61 8.66
C ILE A 158 -1.39 -17.38 7.97
N LEU A 159 -1.61 -17.11 6.68
CA LEU A 159 -2.63 -17.77 5.89
C LEU A 159 -2.09 -19.05 5.24
N ASP A 160 -3.00 -19.98 4.88
CA ASP A 160 -2.68 -21.38 4.54
C ASP A 160 -1.86 -21.56 3.25
N LYS A 161 -2.09 -20.74 2.24
CA LYS A 161 -1.35 -20.82 0.97
C LYS A 161 0.07 -20.27 1.06
N GLY A 162 0.49 -19.81 2.22
CA GLY A 162 1.87 -19.44 2.54
C GLY A 162 2.88 -20.60 2.54
N LYS A 163 2.54 -21.76 1.99
CA LYS A 163 3.39 -22.95 1.87
C LYS A 163 4.48 -22.75 0.80
N GLY A 164 5.61 -22.27 1.19
CA GLY A 164 6.81 -22.23 0.35
C GLY A 164 7.59 -20.95 0.57
N THR A 165 8.53 -21.03 1.48
CA THR A 165 9.57 -20.05 1.78
C THR A 165 9.10 -18.73 2.40
N ARG A 166 9.07 -18.72 3.73
CA ARG A 166 8.89 -17.62 4.68
C ARG A 166 7.44 -17.21 4.93
N LYS A 167 7.14 -17.20 6.23
CA LYS A 167 5.88 -16.85 6.87
C LYS A 167 5.27 -15.59 6.28
N LYS A 168 4.06 -15.68 5.76
CA LYS A 168 3.26 -14.55 5.28
C LYS A 168 2.38 -14.05 6.41
N THR A 169 2.42 -12.79 6.68
CA THR A 169 1.67 -12.17 7.77
C THR A 169 0.69 -11.17 7.15
N ALA A 170 -0.62 -11.40 7.36
CA ALA A 170 -1.59 -10.33 7.22
C ALA A 170 -1.60 -9.57 8.53
N LYS A 171 -1.31 -8.29 8.51
CA LYS A 171 -1.34 -7.43 9.69
C LYS A 171 -2.31 -6.29 9.44
N ALA A 172 -3.32 -6.18 10.28
CA ALA A 172 -4.11 -4.97 10.30
C ALA A 172 -3.34 -3.92 11.11
N SER A 173 -3.02 -2.86 10.43
CA SER A 173 -2.71 -1.50 10.88
C SER A 173 -1.72 -1.23 12.03
N ARG A 174 -0.68 -0.48 11.71
CA ARG A 174 -0.25 0.64 12.55
C ARG A 174 -0.27 1.90 11.70
N SER A 175 -1.11 2.86 12.03
CA SER A 175 -0.85 4.24 11.73
C SER A 175 0.28 4.68 12.67
N VAL A 176 1.34 5.21 12.13
CA VAL A 176 2.30 5.98 12.94
C VAL A 176 1.68 7.37 13.05
N VAL A 177 1.34 7.77 14.27
CA VAL A 177 1.01 9.16 14.63
C VAL A 177 2.30 9.92 14.73
#